data_fb3ebf601a98b018ce1fc1044100c607
#
_entry.id   fb3ebf601a98b018ce1fc1044100c607
#
_cell.length_a   1.000
_cell.length_b   1.000
_cell.length_c   1.000
_cell.angle_alpha   90.00
_cell.angle_beta   90.00
_cell.angle_gamma   90.00
#
_symmetry.space_group_name_H-M   'P 1'
#
loop_
_entity.id
_entity.type
_entity.pdbx_description
1 polymer ?
#
loop_
_entity_poly.entity_id
_entity_poly.type
_entity_poly.pdbx_seq_one_letter_code
_entity_poly.pdbx_strand_id
1 'polypeptide(L)'
;MIPLAPLSLGDILDGSMSTVGRYWKQLFGIAVLMYGGALLVTLAALGIAYSATSDSLDKVLDAAQYDDSPDSDVVAPLVIAFVLVFVVAVLAMVIANAAIMAACPAVLQEAVLGRRTTLGAVWRRAWARVPAVIGAMLLPWLVAMLIMAIFMVSYVVMIVSLVSDDASGAWAVLGFLLLLACIPVAVWVWVLFSLAPAAVVFESQRPVAALRRSARLVKGSWWRIFGISMLAWVIAMIAGYIVQLPLTIIGMMSSMPGMADMGPEPGVGEALTAMAGYLGFIMLGSMISQIIAATFPPLVTSLLYVDQRIRRENLAPALAEAAAAPH
;
A
#
# COMPACT_ATOMS: atom_id res chain seq x y z
N MET A 1 -0.95 1.20 -29.19
CA MET A 1 -2.19 0.42 -29.06
C MET A 1 -1.83 -0.91 -28.43
N ILE A 2 -2.59 -1.36 -27.46
CA ILE A 2 -2.37 -2.67 -26.81
C ILE A 2 -2.86 -3.74 -27.79
N PRO A 3 -2.02 -4.73 -28.18
CA PRO A 3 -2.44 -5.77 -29.13
C PRO A 3 -3.54 -6.65 -28.52
N LEU A 4 -4.56 -6.98 -29.31
CA LEU A 4 -5.68 -7.86 -28.91
C LEU A 4 -5.32 -9.36 -29.04
N ALA A 5 -4.02 -9.68 -28.91
CA ALA A 5 -3.47 -11.03 -28.89
C ALA A 5 -2.94 -11.36 -27.47
N PRO A 6 -2.64 -12.63 -27.18
CA PRO A 6 -1.99 -13.00 -25.93
C PRO A 6 -0.72 -12.18 -25.71
N LEU A 7 -0.70 -11.38 -24.64
CA LEU A 7 0.36 -10.42 -24.37
C LEU A 7 1.65 -11.13 -23.91
N SER A 8 2.79 -10.70 -24.43
CA SER A 8 4.10 -11.06 -23.90
C SER A 8 4.40 -10.27 -22.61
N LEU A 9 5.47 -10.62 -21.88
CA LEU A 9 5.93 -9.86 -20.72
C LEU A 9 6.29 -8.42 -21.12
N GLY A 10 6.97 -8.26 -22.26
CA GLY A 10 7.33 -6.95 -22.80
C GLY A 10 6.11 -6.09 -23.11
N ASP A 11 5.09 -6.67 -23.75
CA ASP A 11 3.84 -5.96 -24.08
C ASP A 11 3.10 -5.47 -22.84
N ILE A 12 3.11 -6.26 -21.75
CA ILE A 12 2.48 -5.87 -20.48
C ILE A 12 3.23 -4.70 -19.83
N LEU A 13 4.56 -4.76 -19.78
CA LEU A 13 5.36 -3.71 -19.19
C LEU A 13 5.33 -2.43 -20.03
N ASP A 14 5.51 -2.54 -21.35
CA ASP A 14 5.45 -1.40 -22.27
C ASP A 14 4.05 -0.77 -22.28
N GLY A 15 2.99 -1.59 -22.32
CA GLY A 15 1.61 -1.14 -22.22
C GLY A 15 1.32 -0.42 -20.90
N SER A 16 1.88 -0.88 -19.77
CA SER A 16 1.76 -0.22 -18.47
C SER A 16 2.51 1.11 -18.45
N MET A 17 3.76 1.15 -18.93
CA MET A 17 4.57 2.36 -19.00
C MET A 17 3.98 3.41 -19.94
N SER A 18 3.52 2.99 -21.12
CA SER A 18 2.86 3.88 -22.08
C SER A 18 1.54 4.43 -21.51
N THR A 19 0.80 3.63 -20.74
CA THR A 19 -0.42 4.07 -20.05
C THR A 19 -0.08 5.10 -18.97
N VAL A 20 0.94 4.85 -18.15
CA VAL A 20 1.43 5.83 -17.16
C VAL A 20 1.84 7.12 -17.87
N GLY A 21 2.67 7.06 -18.93
CA GLY A 21 3.11 8.25 -19.64
C GLY A 21 1.98 9.03 -20.28
N ARG A 22 0.95 8.37 -20.83
CA ARG A 22 -0.18 9.02 -21.50
C ARG A 22 -1.23 9.58 -20.53
N TYR A 23 -1.48 8.89 -19.42
CA TYR A 23 -2.52 9.23 -18.44
C TYR A 23 -1.94 9.64 -17.08
N TRP A 24 -0.67 10.09 -17.04
CA TRP A 24 0.01 10.44 -15.80
C TRP A 24 -0.75 11.48 -14.97
N LYS A 25 -1.35 12.50 -15.63
CA LYS A 25 -2.11 13.55 -14.95
C LYS A 25 -3.33 12.99 -14.20
N GLN A 26 -4.01 12.00 -14.78
CA GLN A 26 -5.17 11.36 -14.17
C GLN A 26 -4.75 10.45 -13.03
N LEU A 27 -3.76 9.59 -13.24
CA LEU A 27 -3.28 8.62 -12.25
C LEU A 27 -2.63 9.33 -11.05
N PHE A 28 -1.63 10.19 -11.33
CA PHE A 28 -0.96 10.93 -10.28
C PHE A 28 -1.88 11.96 -9.62
N GLY A 29 -2.75 12.62 -10.38
CA GLY A 29 -3.73 13.55 -9.82
C GLY A 29 -4.68 12.89 -8.82
N ILE A 30 -5.20 11.69 -9.12
CA ILE A 30 -6.01 10.92 -8.19
C ILE A 30 -5.17 10.46 -6.99
N ALA A 31 -3.94 9.99 -7.22
CA ALA A 31 -3.08 9.51 -6.13
C ALA A 31 -2.70 10.66 -5.17
N VAL A 32 -2.29 11.82 -5.69
CA VAL A 32 -2.00 13.02 -4.88
C VAL A 32 -3.22 13.48 -4.11
N LEU A 33 -4.39 13.51 -4.74
CA LEU A 33 -5.63 13.92 -4.09
C LEU A 33 -6.02 12.94 -2.97
N MET A 34 -5.86 11.63 -3.18
CA MET A 34 -6.22 10.61 -2.19
C MET A 34 -5.22 10.54 -1.04
N TYR A 35 -3.91 10.47 -1.33
CA TYR A 35 -2.90 10.43 -0.28
C TYR A 35 -2.73 11.77 0.41
N GLY A 36 -2.83 12.90 -0.32
CA GLY A 36 -2.85 14.23 0.27
C GLY A 36 -4.07 14.44 1.15
N GLY A 37 -5.25 13.99 0.72
CA GLY A 37 -6.46 14.00 1.54
C GLY A 37 -6.33 13.13 2.80
N ALA A 38 -5.78 11.91 2.67
CA ALA A 38 -5.52 11.04 3.82
C ALA A 38 -4.53 11.68 4.81
N LEU A 39 -3.47 12.32 4.30
CA LEU A 39 -2.51 13.06 5.12
C LEU A 39 -3.18 14.21 5.88
N LEU A 40 -3.98 15.04 5.19
CA LEU A 40 -4.69 16.16 5.80
C LEU A 40 -5.66 15.69 6.90
N VAL A 41 -6.41 14.61 6.66
CA VAL A 41 -7.31 14.01 7.65
C VAL A 41 -6.51 13.51 8.87
N THR A 42 -5.37 12.86 8.64
CA THR A 42 -4.50 12.37 9.71
C THR A 42 -3.89 13.51 10.52
N LEU A 43 -3.42 14.57 9.84
CA LEU A 43 -2.88 15.76 10.51
C LEU A 43 -3.95 16.49 11.32
N ALA A 44 -5.17 16.60 10.79
CA ALA A 44 -6.29 17.18 11.52
C ALA A 44 -6.65 16.35 12.77
N ALA A 45 -6.70 15.01 12.65
CA ALA A 45 -6.91 14.12 13.78
C ALA A 45 -5.79 14.23 14.83
N LEU A 46 -4.53 14.35 14.39
CA LEU A 46 -3.39 14.55 15.26
C LEU A 46 -3.45 15.91 15.99
N GLY A 47 -3.83 16.98 15.29
CA GLY A 47 -4.03 18.30 15.90
C GLY A 47 -5.13 18.32 16.95
N ILE A 48 -6.26 17.65 16.69
CA ILE A 48 -7.35 17.49 17.65
C ILE A 48 -6.88 16.67 18.86
N ALA A 49 -6.19 15.55 18.61
CA ALA A 49 -5.65 14.70 19.68
C ALA A 49 -4.66 15.48 20.57
N TYR A 50 -3.73 16.22 19.96
CA TYR A 50 -2.78 17.06 20.67
C TYR A 50 -3.49 18.12 21.52
N SER A 51 -4.45 18.86 20.97
CA SER A 51 -5.20 19.87 21.74
C SER A 51 -6.04 19.29 22.90
N ALA A 52 -6.45 18.02 22.78
CA ALA A 52 -7.22 17.34 23.83
C ALA A 52 -6.33 16.70 24.92
N THR A 53 -5.05 16.47 24.63
CA THR A 53 -4.15 15.71 25.53
C THR A 53 -2.86 16.46 25.88
N SER A 54 -2.73 17.75 25.52
CA SER A 54 -1.54 18.55 25.82
C SER A 54 -1.17 18.55 27.28
N ASP A 55 -2.14 18.76 28.20
CA ASP A 55 -1.90 18.78 29.66
C ASP A 55 -1.41 17.40 30.17
N SER A 56 -1.90 16.31 29.57
CA SER A 56 -1.46 14.96 29.92
C SER A 56 -0.06 14.69 29.39
N LEU A 57 0.25 15.20 28.22
CA LEU A 57 1.57 15.08 27.61
C LEU A 57 2.63 15.81 28.44
N ASP A 58 2.35 17.05 28.85
CA ASP A 58 3.25 17.85 29.70
C ASP A 58 3.54 17.12 31.02
N LYS A 59 2.52 16.56 31.67
CA LYS A 59 2.70 15.78 32.93
C LYS A 59 3.54 14.53 32.73
N VAL A 60 3.40 13.82 31.57
CA VAL A 60 4.22 12.64 31.27
C VAL A 60 5.67 13.05 31.00
N LEU A 61 5.89 14.17 30.29
CA LEU A 61 7.24 14.70 30.03
C LEU A 61 7.92 15.14 31.29
N ASP A 62 7.19 15.82 32.22
CA ASP A 62 7.70 16.21 33.51
C ASP A 62 8.06 14.99 34.37
N ALA A 63 7.18 13.97 34.44
CA ALA A 63 7.46 12.73 35.16
C ALA A 63 8.72 12.01 34.61
N ALA A 64 8.87 11.96 33.28
CA ALA A 64 10.04 11.37 32.66
C ALA A 64 11.34 12.13 32.96
N GLN A 65 11.27 13.45 33.18
CA GLN A 65 12.45 14.27 33.54
C GLN A 65 12.91 14.03 35.00
N TYR A 66 11.98 13.64 35.89
CA TYR A 66 12.28 13.38 37.32
C TYR A 66 12.41 11.89 37.65
N ASP A 67 12.51 11.01 36.61
CA ASP A 67 12.59 9.54 36.78
C ASP A 67 11.42 8.96 37.59
N ASP A 68 10.24 9.58 37.46
CA ASP A 68 9.00 9.16 38.11
C ASP A 68 8.09 8.44 37.10
N SER A 69 7.30 7.49 37.58
CA SER A 69 6.34 6.77 36.73
C SER A 69 5.02 7.53 36.66
N PRO A 70 4.56 7.97 35.50
CA PRO A 70 3.31 8.71 35.38
C PRO A 70 2.11 7.83 35.74
N ASP A 71 1.13 8.44 36.45
CA ASP A 71 -0.11 7.78 36.82
C ASP A 71 -0.91 7.29 35.61
N SER A 72 -1.60 6.15 35.74
CA SER A 72 -2.44 5.57 34.70
C SER A 72 -3.50 6.53 34.15
N ASP A 73 -4.02 7.43 35.00
CA ASP A 73 -5.03 8.43 34.64
C ASP A 73 -4.48 9.51 33.70
N VAL A 74 -3.18 9.72 33.72
CA VAL A 74 -2.48 10.64 32.80
C VAL A 74 -2.10 9.97 31.50
N VAL A 75 -1.74 8.67 31.55
CA VAL A 75 -1.33 7.90 30.38
C VAL A 75 -2.54 7.45 29.55
N ALA A 76 -3.67 7.10 30.17
CA ALA A 76 -4.85 6.57 29.48
C ALA A 76 -5.40 7.50 28.38
N PRO A 77 -5.55 8.83 28.57
CA PRO A 77 -5.99 9.74 27.51
C PRO A 77 -5.05 9.75 26.30
N LEU A 78 -3.73 9.69 26.54
CA LEU A 78 -2.72 9.65 25.47
C LEU A 78 -2.82 8.36 24.63
N VAL A 79 -2.99 7.22 25.31
CA VAL A 79 -3.17 5.92 24.62
C VAL A 79 -4.45 5.93 23.81
N ILE A 80 -5.56 6.43 24.36
CA ILE A 80 -6.85 6.53 23.64
C ILE A 80 -6.70 7.45 22.42
N ALA A 81 -6.10 8.63 22.60
CA ALA A 81 -5.87 9.56 21.50
C ALA A 81 -4.98 8.95 20.40
N PHE A 82 -3.90 8.27 20.77
CA PHE A 82 -3.04 7.55 19.83
C PHE A 82 -3.81 6.49 19.04
N VAL A 83 -4.60 5.65 19.74
CA VAL A 83 -5.41 4.60 19.09
C VAL A 83 -6.43 5.21 18.14
N LEU A 84 -7.10 6.31 18.52
CA LEU A 84 -8.07 6.99 17.66
C LEU A 84 -7.41 7.58 16.42
N VAL A 85 -6.29 8.29 16.57
CA VAL A 85 -5.52 8.84 15.43
C VAL A 85 -5.04 7.71 14.52
N PHE A 86 -4.53 6.62 15.09
CA PHE A 86 -4.09 5.45 14.34
C PHE A 86 -5.23 4.83 13.53
N VAL A 87 -6.41 4.64 14.13
CA VAL A 87 -7.59 4.11 13.43
C VAL A 87 -8.02 5.03 12.29
N VAL A 88 -8.07 6.35 12.51
CA VAL A 88 -8.40 7.33 11.47
C VAL A 88 -7.38 7.29 10.33
N ALA A 89 -6.09 7.24 10.64
CA ALA A 89 -5.02 7.17 9.65
C ALA A 89 -5.12 5.88 8.80
N VAL A 90 -5.34 4.73 9.45
CA VAL A 90 -5.53 3.45 8.74
C VAL A 90 -6.74 3.47 7.84
N LEU A 91 -7.89 3.96 8.32
CA LEU A 91 -9.10 4.07 7.50
C LEU A 91 -8.91 5.00 6.31
N ALA A 92 -8.30 6.18 6.51
CA ALA A 92 -8.00 7.12 5.43
C ALA A 92 -7.07 6.47 4.39
N MET A 93 -6.05 5.73 4.83
CA MET A 93 -5.10 5.05 3.95
C MET A 93 -5.74 3.89 3.19
N VAL A 94 -6.62 3.10 3.82
CA VAL A 94 -7.39 2.03 3.16
C VAL A 94 -8.27 2.60 2.05
N ILE A 95 -8.98 3.70 2.32
CA ILE A 95 -9.82 4.38 1.32
C ILE A 95 -8.97 4.91 0.17
N ALA A 96 -7.84 5.56 0.47
CA ALA A 96 -6.92 6.07 -0.54
C ALA A 96 -6.38 4.96 -1.46
N ASN A 97 -5.89 3.86 -0.89
CA ASN A 97 -5.41 2.71 -1.65
C ASN A 97 -6.51 2.08 -2.51
N ALA A 98 -7.71 1.89 -1.96
CA ALA A 98 -8.84 1.32 -2.69
C ALA A 98 -9.28 2.21 -3.87
N ALA A 99 -9.27 3.53 -3.69
CA ALA A 99 -9.60 4.49 -4.75
C ALA A 99 -8.58 4.42 -5.90
N ILE A 100 -7.29 4.35 -5.59
CA ILE A 100 -6.23 4.23 -6.60
C ILE A 100 -6.32 2.86 -7.30
N MET A 101 -6.52 1.77 -6.55
CA MET A 101 -6.72 0.44 -7.11
C MET A 101 -7.98 0.33 -7.98
N ALA A 102 -9.00 1.16 -7.74
CA ALA A 102 -10.16 1.27 -8.62
C ALA A 102 -9.88 2.16 -9.85
N ALA A 103 -9.06 3.21 -9.69
CA ALA A 103 -8.73 4.15 -10.76
C ALA A 103 -7.85 3.51 -11.85
N CYS A 104 -6.87 2.69 -11.47
CA CYS A 104 -5.94 2.05 -12.41
C CYS A 104 -6.66 1.22 -13.49
N PRO A 105 -7.53 0.24 -13.17
CA PRO A 105 -8.27 -0.49 -14.19
C PRO A 105 -9.31 0.38 -14.92
N ALA A 106 -9.87 1.42 -14.26
CA ALA A 106 -10.78 2.36 -14.92
C ALA A 106 -10.08 3.19 -16.01
N VAL A 107 -8.85 3.66 -15.75
CA VAL A 107 -8.01 4.33 -16.77
C VAL A 107 -7.63 3.35 -17.89
N LEU A 108 -7.28 2.11 -17.53
CA LEU A 108 -6.89 1.12 -18.51
C LEU A 108 -8.02 0.76 -19.47
N GLN A 109 -9.27 0.70 -19.01
CA GLN A 109 -10.44 0.50 -19.89
C GLN A 109 -10.51 1.56 -21.00
N GLU A 110 -10.32 2.82 -20.66
CA GLU A 110 -10.34 3.91 -21.65
C GLU A 110 -9.08 3.89 -22.54
N ALA A 111 -7.93 3.51 -21.96
CA ALA A 111 -6.68 3.38 -22.70
C ALA A 111 -6.74 2.30 -23.79
N VAL A 112 -7.36 1.14 -23.49
CA VAL A 112 -7.57 0.05 -24.45
C VAL A 112 -8.50 0.47 -25.58
N LEU A 113 -9.53 1.26 -25.26
CA LEU A 113 -10.48 1.81 -26.26
C LEU A 113 -9.93 3.03 -27.00
N GLY A 114 -8.72 3.49 -26.71
CA GLY A 114 -8.10 4.65 -27.35
C GLY A 114 -8.75 6.01 -27.02
N ARG A 115 -9.65 6.05 -26.05
CA ARG A 115 -10.43 7.24 -25.71
C ARG A 115 -9.65 8.17 -24.78
N ARG A 116 -9.78 9.50 -25.01
CA ARG A 116 -9.29 10.50 -24.06
C ARG A 116 -10.27 10.58 -22.88
N THR A 117 -9.76 10.46 -21.67
CA THR A 117 -10.59 10.57 -20.45
C THR A 117 -10.16 11.77 -19.62
N THR A 118 -11.13 12.39 -18.94
CA THR A 118 -10.87 13.47 -17.99
C THR A 118 -10.72 12.90 -16.58
N LEU A 119 -9.97 13.63 -15.72
CA LEU A 119 -9.79 13.23 -14.31
C LEU A 119 -11.13 13.02 -13.61
N GLY A 120 -12.12 13.93 -13.83
CA GLY A 120 -13.44 13.82 -13.20
C GLY A 120 -14.25 12.59 -13.65
N ALA A 121 -14.10 12.14 -14.91
CA ALA A 121 -14.78 10.95 -15.40
C ALA A 121 -14.19 9.68 -14.77
N VAL A 122 -12.85 9.59 -14.69
CA VAL A 122 -12.15 8.48 -14.02
C VAL A 122 -12.50 8.47 -12.53
N TRP A 123 -12.46 9.64 -11.88
CA TRP A 123 -12.81 9.79 -10.47
C TRP A 123 -14.19 9.24 -10.15
N ARG A 124 -15.24 9.72 -10.86
CA ARG A 124 -16.61 9.30 -10.62
C ARG A 124 -16.80 7.79 -10.80
N ARG A 125 -16.14 7.21 -11.84
CA ARG A 125 -16.20 5.76 -12.10
C ARG A 125 -15.47 4.96 -11.04
N ALA A 126 -14.26 5.39 -10.65
CA ALA A 126 -13.46 4.75 -9.62
C ALA A 126 -14.18 4.80 -8.26
N TRP A 127 -14.67 5.98 -7.85
CA TRP A 127 -15.34 6.20 -6.58
C TRP A 127 -16.58 5.32 -6.38
N ALA A 128 -17.37 5.12 -7.43
CA ALA A 128 -18.50 4.21 -7.39
C ALA A 128 -18.13 2.75 -7.11
N ARG A 129 -16.86 2.36 -7.31
CA ARG A 129 -16.34 1.00 -7.11
C ARG A 129 -15.51 0.85 -5.85
N VAL A 130 -15.12 1.94 -5.20
CA VAL A 130 -14.30 1.92 -3.97
C VAL A 130 -14.87 0.97 -2.91
N PRO A 131 -16.15 1.00 -2.54
CA PRO A 131 -16.67 0.08 -1.51
C PRO A 131 -16.53 -1.40 -1.89
N ALA A 132 -16.74 -1.72 -3.17
CA ALA A 132 -16.59 -3.09 -3.65
C ALA A 132 -15.11 -3.53 -3.70
N VAL A 133 -14.19 -2.61 -4.03
CA VAL A 133 -12.74 -2.87 -4.00
C VAL A 133 -12.27 -3.05 -2.56
N ILE A 134 -12.71 -2.21 -1.61
CA ILE A 134 -12.43 -2.39 -0.17
C ILE A 134 -12.88 -3.79 0.27
N GLY A 135 -14.11 -4.19 -0.07
CA GLY A 135 -14.62 -5.51 0.27
C GLY A 135 -13.81 -6.65 -0.36
N ALA A 136 -13.31 -6.47 -1.58
CA ALA A 136 -12.44 -7.46 -2.23
C ALA A 136 -11.03 -7.51 -1.63
N MET A 137 -10.53 -6.41 -1.06
CA MET A 137 -9.25 -6.36 -0.37
C MET A 137 -9.34 -6.86 1.07
N LEU A 138 -10.51 -6.74 1.72
CA LEU A 138 -10.68 -7.05 3.13
C LEU A 138 -10.36 -8.53 3.43
N LEU A 139 -10.85 -9.47 2.63
CA LEU A 139 -10.60 -10.89 2.87
C LEU A 139 -9.12 -11.27 2.72
N PRO A 140 -8.40 -10.89 1.65
CA PRO A 140 -6.95 -11.08 1.58
C PRO A 140 -6.19 -10.44 2.75
N TRP A 141 -6.63 -9.26 3.21
CA TRP A 141 -6.03 -8.58 4.35
C TRP A 141 -6.26 -9.34 5.66
N LEU A 142 -7.47 -9.85 5.90
CA LEU A 142 -7.75 -10.68 7.07
C LEU A 142 -6.91 -11.96 7.07
N VAL A 143 -6.75 -12.60 5.90
CA VAL A 143 -5.88 -13.78 5.77
C VAL A 143 -4.42 -13.40 6.01
N ALA A 144 -3.96 -12.25 5.49
CA ALA A 144 -2.61 -11.76 5.74
C ALA A 144 -2.38 -11.43 7.23
N MET A 145 -3.36 -10.83 7.91
CA MET A 145 -3.29 -10.60 9.36
C MET A 145 -3.22 -11.91 10.16
N LEU A 146 -3.98 -12.93 9.76
CA LEU A 146 -3.90 -14.23 10.39
C LEU A 146 -2.51 -14.88 10.20
N ILE A 147 -1.97 -14.82 8.98
CA ILE A 147 -0.61 -15.31 8.70
C ILE A 147 0.41 -14.52 9.51
N MET A 148 0.27 -13.20 9.62
CA MET A 148 1.14 -12.35 10.43
C MET A 148 1.04 -12.69 11.93
N ALA A 149 -0.15 -12.99 12.45
CA ALA A 149 -0.33 -13.42 13.83
C ALA A 149 0.38 -14.75 14.09
N ILE A 150 0.23 -15.72 13.18
CA ILE A 150 0.94 -17.01 13.24
C ILE A 150 2.46 -16.79 13.20
N PHE A 151 2.93 -15.92 12.29
CA PHE A 151 4.33 -15.55 12.18
C PHE A 151 4.86 -14.95 13.49
N MET A 152 4.12 -14.01 14.11
CA MET A 152 4.51 -13.40 15.40
C MET A 152 4.55 -14.42 16.54
N VAL A 153 3.54 -15.27 16.65
CA VAL A 153 3.54 -16.34 17.66
C VAL A 153 4.72 -17.28 17.46
N SER A 154 4.98 -17.71 16.21
CA SER A 154 6.12 -18.56 15.88
C SER A 154 7.46 -17.92 16.22
N TYR A 155 7.60 -16.61 15.96
CA TYR A 155 8.79 -15.84 16.31
C TYR A 155 8.99 -15.76 17.82
N VAL A 156 7.95 -15.48 18.59
CA VAL A 156 8.02 -15.43 20.06
C VAL A 156 8.37 -16.82 20.63
N VAL A 157 7.73 -17.89 20.15
CA VAL A 157 8.05 -19.27 20.57
C VAL A 157 9.50 -19.60 20.29
N MET A 158 10.02 -19.22 19.12
CA MET A 158 11.42 -19.45 18.76
C MET A 158 12.37 -18.70 19.71
N ILE A 159 12.14 -17.40 19.95
CA ILE A 159 13.00 -16.58 20.81
C ILE A 159 12.95 -17.06 22.25
N VAL A 160 11.76 -17.28 22.80
CA VAL A 160 11.60 -17.79 24.18
C VAL A 160 12.33 -19.12 24.37
N SER A 161 12.21 -20.03 23.39
CA SER A 161 12.91 -21.33 23.45
C SER A 161 14.43 -21.24 23.34
N LEU A 162 14.96 -20.19 22.73
CA LEU A 162 16.41 -19.95 22.64
C LEU A 162 16.99 -19.31 23.91
N VAL A 163 16.17 -18.57 24.66
CA VAL A 163 16.58 -17.82 25.85
C VAL A 163 16.32 -18.60 27.14
N SER A 164 15.33 -19.51 27.15
CA SER A 164 14.96 -20.27 28.34
C SER A 164 15.80 -21.54 28.48
N ASP A 165 16.49 -21.70 29.61
CA ASP A 165 17.30 -22.89 29.92
C ASP A 165 16.48 -24.19 29.99
N ASP A 166 15.19 -24.10 30.35
CA ASP A 166 14.26 -25.23 30.51
C ASP A 166 13.54 -25.64 29.21
N ALA A 167 13.65 -24.85 28.14
CA ALA A 167 12.96 -25.12 26.88
C ALA A 167 13.71 -26.13 26.03
N SER A 168 13.03 -27.16 25.54
CA SER A 168 13.63 -28.10 24.59
C SER A 168 13.89 -27.37 23.26
N GLY A 169 15.07 -27.53 22.66
CA GLY A 169 15.40 -26.98 21.33
C GLY A 169 14.41 -27.35 20.23
N ALA A 170 13.56 -28.38 20.47
CA ALA A 170 12.47 -28.77 19.57
C ALA A 170 11.45 -27.65 19.33
N TRP A 171 11.14 -26.84 20.34
CA TRP A 171 10.22 -25.69 20.18
C TRP A 171 10.83 -24.57 19.35
N ALA A 172 12.14 -24.33 19.47
CA ALA A 172 12.85 -23.38 18.63
C ALA A 172 12.82 -23.81 17.16
N VAL A 173 13.07 -25.11 16.89
CA VAL A 173 13.00 -25.66 15.53
C VAL A 173 11.57 -25.58 14.98
N LEU A 174 10.56 -25.93 15.78
CA LEU A 174 9.15 -25.83 15.36
C LEU A 174 8.78 -24.37 15.04
N GLY A 175 9.12 -23.41 15.89
CA GLY A 175 8.89 -21.99 15.67
C GLY A 175 9.56 -21.51 14.37
N PHE A 176 10.79 -21.91 14.12
CA PHE A 176 11.51 -21.58 12.88
C PHE A 176 10.85 -22.17 11.63
N LEU A 177 10.42 -23.44 11.68
CA LEU A 177 9.75 -24.11 10.55
C LEU A 177 8.40 -23.46 10.24
N LEU A 178 7.60 -23.11 11.26
CA LEU A 178 6.34 -22.40 11.08
C LEU A 178 6.56 -21.00 10.47
N LEU A 179 7.57 -20.28 10.95
CA LEU A 179 7.95 -18.97 10.42
C LEU A 179 8.34 -19.07 8.95
N LEU A 180 9.14 -20.07 8.59
CA LEU A 180 9.54 -20.33 7.21
C LEU A 180 8.34 -20.71 6.32
N ALA A 181 7.36 -21.47 6.85
CA ALA A 181 6.16 -21.86 6.13
C ALA A 181 5.18 -20.70 5.88
N CYS A 182 5.16 -19.67 6.73
CA CYS A 182 4.29 -18.50 6.57
C CYS A 182 4.59 -17.73 5.28
N ILE A 183 5.87 -17.64 4.86
CA ILE A 183 6.28 -16.85 3.69
C ILE A 183 5.65 -17.39 2.39
N PRO A 184 5.83 -18.67 2.01
CA PRO A 184 5.24 -19.19 0.77
C PRO A 184 3.71 -19.18 0.79
N VAL A 185 3.09 -19.37 1.96
CA VAL A 185 1.64 -19.29 2.10
C VAL A 185 1.15 -17.87 1.86
N ALA A 186 1.81 -16.87 2.44
CA ALA A 186 1.48 -15.45 2.23
C ALA A 186 1.61 -15.05 0.75
N VAL A 187 2.71 -15.45 0.10
CA VAL A 187 2.95 -15.20 -1.32
C VAL A 187 1.89 -15.89 -2.19
N TRP A 188 1.55 -17.14 -1.85
CA TRP A 188 0.53 -17.88 -2.60
C TRP A 188 -0.84 -17.20 -2.52
N VAL A 189 -1.27 -16.78 -1.34
CA VAL A 189 -2.53 -16.06 -1.12
C VAL A 189 -2.52 -14.71 -1.83
N TRP A 190 -1.41 -13.95 -1.74
CA TRP A 190 -1.27 -12.67 -2.41
C TRP A 190 -1.44 -12.79 -3.92
N VAL A 191 -0.78 -13.76 -4.57
CA VAL A 191 -0.92 -13.99 -6.01
C VAL A 191 -2.34 -14.43 -6.37
N LEU A 192 -2.95 -15.31 -5.54
CA LEU A 192 -4.30 -15.84 -5.79
C LEU A 192 -5.35 -14.74 -5.89
N PHE A 193 -5.22 -13.67 -5.11
CA PHE A 193 -6.17 -12.57 -5.05
C PHE A 193 -5.69 -11.28 -5.74
N SER A 194 -4.51 -11.29 -6.35
CA SER A 194 -3.90 -10.10 -6.99
C SER A 194 -4.75 -9.49 -8.11
N LEU A 195 -5.55 -10.30 -8.79
CA LEU A 195 -6.42 -9.86 -9.89
C LEU A 195 -7.83 -9.43 -9.44
N ALA A 196 -8.18 -9.59 -8.15
CA ALA A 196 -9.52 -9.31 -7.65
C ALA A 196 -9.95 -7.84 -7.81
N PRO A 197 -9.12 -6.81 -7.52
CA PRO A 197 -9.49 -5.41 -7.75
C PRO A 197 -9.84 -5.11 -9.21
N ALA A 198 -9.06 -5.68 -10.15
CA ALA A 198 -9.33 -5.56 -11.57
C ALA A 198 -10.68 -6.21 -11.94
N ALA A 199 -10.98 -7.40 -11.42
CA ALA A 199 -12.26 -8.09 -11.65
C ALA A 199 -13.47 -7.26 -11.15
N VAL A 200 -13.36 -6.61 -9.99
CA VAL A 200 -14.40 -5.71 -9.46
C VAL A 200 -14.70 -4.57 -10.44
N VAL A 201 -13.67 -3.94 -10.99
CA VAL A 201 -13.84 -2.75 -11.84
C VAL A 201 -14.25 -3.12 -13.26
N PHE A 202 -13.59 -4.11 -13.87
CA PHE A 202 -13.88 -4.53 -15.25
C PHE A 202 -15.24 -5.21 -15.41
N GLU A 203 -15.62 -6.08 -14.46
CA GLU A 203 -16.85 -6.89 -14.56
C GLU A 203 -17.97 -6.39 -13.64
N SER A 204 -17.74 -5.31 -12.90
CA SER A 204 -18.72 -4.76 -11.94
C SER A 204 -19.21 -5.79 -10.90
N GLN A 205 -18.36 -6.74 -10.53
CA GLN A 205 -18.71 -7.84 -9.65
C GLN A 205 -18.74 -7.45 -8.17
N ARG A 206 -19.48 -8.24 -7.38
CA ARG A 206 -19.44 -8.17 -5.92
C ARG A 206 -18.09 -8.70 -5.40
N PRO A 207 -17.62 -8.25 -4.22
CA PRO A 207 -16.30 -8.60 -3.68
C PRO A 207 -15.98 -10.09 -3.70
N VAL A 208 -16.87 -10.93 -3.16
CA VAL A 208 -16.67 -12.38 -3.08
C VAL A 208 -16.63 -13.05 -4.47
N ALA A 209 -17.47 -12.57 -5.40
CA ALA A 209 -17.45 -13.06 -6.78
C ALA A 209 -16.14 -12.72 -7.48
N ALA A 210 -15.62 -11.50 -7.27
CA ALA A 210 -14.34 -11.06 -7.80
C ALA A 210 -13.16 -11.87 -7.24
N LEU A 211 -13.16 -12.21 -5.96
CA LEU A 211 -12.16 -13.10 -5.36
C LEU A 211 -12.17 -14.50 -5.97
N ARG A 212 -13.35 -15.09 -6.11
CA ARG A 212 -13.51 -16.40 -6.79
C ARG A 212 -13.08 -16.33 -8.25
N ARG A 213 -13.35 -15.20 -8.91
CA ARG A 213 -12.94 -14.93 -10.29
C ARG A 213 -11.42 -14.86 -10.40
N SER A 214 -10.76 -14.09 -9.53
CA SER A 214 -9.30 -14.00 -9.44
C SER A 214 -8.69 -15.39 -9.25
N ALA A 215 -9.14 -16.14 -8.26
CA ALA A 215 -8.63 -17.49 -7.98
C ALA A 215 -8.76 -18.44 -9.18
N ARG A 216 -9.87 -18.38 -9.94
CA ARG A 216 -10.05 -19.18 -11.16
C ARG A 216 -9.09 -18.76 -12.28
N LEU A 217 -8.87 -17.47 -12.47
CA LEU A 217 -7.96 -16.97 -13.50
C LEU A 217 -6.48 -17.24 -13.18
N VAL A 218 -6.11 -17.25 -11.92
CA VAL A 218 -4.75 -17.55 -11.46
C VAL A 218 -4.43 -19.04 -11.56
N LYS A 219 -5.41 -19.93 -11.33
CA LYS A 219 -5.21 -21.39 -11.34
C LYS A 219 -4.64 -21.84 -12.70
N GLY A 220 -3.44 -22.45 -12.69
CA GLY A 220 -2.74 -22.94 -13.88
C GLY A 220 -1.82 -21.89 -14.57
N SER A 221 -1.83 -20.64 -14.13
CA SER A 221 -0.91 -19.58 -14.61
C SER A 221 -0.19 -18.88 -13.45
N TRP A 222 -0.16 -19.52 -12.26
CA TRP A 222 0.29 -18.92 -11.01
C TRP A 222 1.73 -18.36 -11.12
N TRP A 223 2.67 -19.17 -11.61
CA TRP A 223 4.07 -18.76 -11.76
C TRP A 223 4.25 -17.55 -12.68
N ARG A 224 3.48 -17.49 -13.76
CA ARG A 224 3.52 -16.38 -14.70
C ARG A 224 3.00 -15.09 -14.06
N ILE A 225 1.87 -15.17 -13.35
CA ILE A 225 1.28 -14.02 -12.67
C ILE A 225 2.19 -13.57 -11.53
N PHE A 226 2.74 -14.51 -10.74
CA PHE A 226 3.72 -14.22 -9.70
C PHE A 226 4.94 -13.48 -10.26
N GLY A 227 5.59 -14.05 -11.30
CA GLY A 227 6.79 -13.48 -11.89
C GLY A 227 6.59 -12.06 -12.44
N ILE A 228 5.49 -11.83 -13.17
CA ILE A 228 5.21 -10.50 -13.75
C ILE A 228 4.82 -9.50 -12.65
N SER A 229 4.01 -9.90 -11.67
CA SER A 229 3.65 -9.04 -10.56
C SER A 229 4.85 -8.69 -9.68
N MET A 230 5.71 -9.67 -9.40
CA MET A 230 6.95 -9.46 -8.63
C MET A 230 7.89 -8.49 -9.37
N LEU A 231 8.06 -8.67 -10.68
CA LEU A 231 8.86 -7.76 -11.50
C LEU A 231 8.29 -6.33 -11.48
N ALA A 232 6.97 -6.18 -11.58
CA ALA A 232 6.32 -4.86 -11.48
C ALA A 232 6.59 -4.19 -10.12
N TRP A 233 6.54 -4.95 -9.03
CA TRP A 233 6.88 -4.46 -7.69
C TRP A 233 8.35 -4.07 -7.56
N VAL A 234 9.27 -4.88 -8.12
CA VAL A 234 10.70 -4.57 -8.12
C VAL A 234 10.98 -3.28 -8.92
N ILE A 235 10.37 -3.12 -10.09
CA ILE A 235 10.50 -1.89 -10.90
C ILE A 235 9.97 -0.68 -10.12
N ALA A 236 8.79 -0.78 -9.49
CA ALA A 236 8.20 0.28 -8.70
C ALA A 236 9.07 0.64 -7.48
N MET A 237 9.62 -0.38 -6.82
CA MET A 237 10.55 -0.21 -5.69
C MET A 237 11.83 0.52 -6.10
N ILE A 238 12.47 0.09 -7.19
CA ILE A 238 13.67 0.75 -7.71
C ILE A 238 13.37 2.20 -8.10
N ALA A 239 12.26 2.44 -8.82
CA ALA A 239 11.86 3.81 -9.17
C ALA A 239 11.58 4.66 -7.94
N GLY A 240 10.94 4.10 -6.92
CA GLY A 240 10.73 4.77 -5.63
C GLY A 240 12.03 5.12 -4.92
N TYR A 241 12.99 4.19 -4.87
CA TYR A 241 14.31 4.43 -4.28
C TYR A 241 15.12 5.48 -5.03
N ILE A 242 15.07 5.52 -6.36
CA ILE A 242 15.73 6.54 -7.17
C ILE A 242 15.26 7.95 -6.79
N VAL A 243 13.98 8.11 -6.45
CA VAL A 243 13.41 9.38 -5.99
C VAL A 243 13.70 9.63 -4.50
N GLN A 244 13.60 8.59 -3.68
CA GLN A 244 13.76 8.67 -2.23
C GLN A 244 15.20 9.04 -1.82
N LEU A 245 16.22 8.44 -2.44
CA LEU A 245 17.62 8.62 -2.05
C LEU A 245 18.09 10.08 -2.12
N PRO A 246 17.90 10.84 -3.22
CA PRO A 246 18.30 12.25 -3.26
C PRO A 246 17.61 13.09 -2.18
N LEU A 247 16.30 12.85 -1.96
CA LEU A 247 15.53 13.58 -0.96
C LEU A 247 16.00 13.26 0.46
N THR A 248 16.36 12.01 0.74
CA THR A 248 16.93 11.62 2.03
C THR A 248 18.29 12.30 2.27
N ILE A 249 19.15 12.37 1.25
CA ILE A 249 20.45 13.04 1.34
C ILE A 249 20.28 14.54 1.60
N ILE A 250 19.38 15.19 0.84
CA ILE A 250 19.07 16.62 1.05
C ILE A 250 18.50 16.85 2.46
N GLY A 251 17.61 15.97 2.90
CA GLY A 251 17.06 15.98 4.26
C GLY A 251 18.14 15.88 5.34
N MET A 252 19.06 14.91 5.20
CA MET A 252 20.23 14.79 6.10
C MET A 252 21.06 16.05 6.13
N MET A 253 21.39 16.59 4.97
CA MET A 253 22.18 17.84 4.90
C MET A 253 21.47 19.04 5.53
N SER A 254 20.15 19.13 5.39
CA SER A 254 19.34 20.21 5.97
C SER A 254 19.22 20.14 7.51
N SER A 255 19.38 18.96 8.10
CA SER A 255 19.33 18.78 9.55
C SER A 255 20.70 18.94 10.25
N MET A 256 21.81 18.84 9.52
CA MET A 256 23.15 18.93 10.10
C MET A 256 23.40 20.22 10.91
N PRO A 257 23.02 21.43 10.45
CA PRO A 257 23.24 22.64 11.26
C PRO A 257 22.48 22.59 12.58
N GLY A 258 21.21 22.21 12.58
CA GLY A 258 20.41 22.11 13.82
C GLY A 258 20.94 21.05 14.79
N MET A 259 21.49 19.95 14.27
CA MET A 259 22.12 18.91 15.10
C MET A 259 23.49 19.37 15.66
N ALA A 260 24.24 20.19 14.93
CA ALA A 260 25.51 20.74 15.39
C ALA A 260 25.33 21.78 16.51
N ASP A 261 24.22 22.49 16.52
CA ASP A 261 23.89 23.51 17.50
C ASP A 261 23.23 22.93 18.77
N MET A 262 22.92 21.63 18.81
CA MET A 262 22.35 20.97 19.97
C MET A 262 23.34 20.91 21.13
N GLY A 263 22.87 21.27 22.33
CA GLY A 263 23.63 21.14 23.57
C GLY A 263 23.87 19.66 23.97
N PRO A 264 24.63 19.42 25.04
CA PRO A 264 24.94 18.06 25.53
C PRO A 264 23.73 17.28 26.02
N GLU A 265 22.64 17.96 26.42
CA GLU A 265 21.37 17.35 26.83
C GLU A 265 20.20 18.07 26.11
N PRO A 266 19.95 17.78 24.83
CA PRO A 266 18.93 18.46 24.07
C PRO A 266 17.53 18.04 24.54
N GLY A 267 16.66 19.02 24.75
CA GLY A 267 15.24 18.78 24.97
C GLY A 267 14.57 18.15 23.73
N VAL A 268 13.46 17.43 23.93
CA VAL A 268 12.71 16.78 22.84
C VAL A 268 12.30 17.79 21.77
N GLY A 269 11.92 19.02 22.14
CA GLY A 269 11.56 20.09 21.21
C GLY A 269 12.74 20.55 20.33
N GLU A 270 13.93 20.67 20.90
CA GLU A 270 15.15 21.04 20.16
C GLU A 270 15.53 19.92 19.16
N ALA A 271 15.47 18.66 19.58
CA ALA A 271 15.73 17.51 18.72
C ALA A 271 14.73 17.44 17.57
N LEU A 272 13.43 17.67 17.81
CA LEU A 272 12.42 17.70 16.76
C LEU A 272 12.62 18.84 15.77
N THR A 273 12.97 20.05 16.23
CA THR A 273 13.24 21.19 15.34
C THR A 273 14.50 20.97 14.52
N ALA A 274 15.56 20.43 15.11
CA ALA A 274 16.79 20.07 14.40
C ALA A 274 16.56 19.02 13.31
N MET A 275 15.65 18.05 13.56
CA MET A 275 15.30 16.99 12.61
C MET A 275 14.18 17.37 11.64
N ALA A 276 13.53 18.52 11.79
CA ALA A 276 12.35 18.89 10.99
C ALA A 276 12.61 18.87 9.48
N GLY A 277 13.78 19.36 9.04
CA GLY A 277 14.21 19.33 7.65
C GLY A 277 14.31 17.89 7.12
N TYR A 278 14.97 17.01 7.85
CA TYR A 278 15.12 15.60 7.50
C TYR A 278 13.76 14.90 7.40
N LEU A 279 12.91 15.07 8.41
CA LEU A 279 11.57 14.49 8.43
C LEU A 279 10.70 14.99 7.26
N GLY A 280 10.77 16.29 6.94
CA GLY A 280 10.04 16.87 5.82
C GLY A 280 10.44 16.27 4.47
N PHE A 281 11.74 16.15 4.20
CA PHE A 281 12.23 15.56 2.95
C PHE A 281 11.96 14.05 2.87
N ILE A 282 12.06 13.30 3.99
CA ILE A 282 11.67 11.89 4.02
C ILE A 282 10.18 11.73 3.73
N MET A 283 9.32 12.55 4.33
CA MET A 283 7.87 12.49 4.08
C MET A 283 7.53 12.78 2.62
N LEU A 284 8.16 13.79 2.00
CA LEU A 284 7.98 14.10 0.59
C LEU A 284 8.44 12.93 -0.30
N GLY A 285 9.63 12.39 -0.05
CA GLY A 285 10.17 11.25 -0.79
C GLY A 285 9.31 10.01 -0.66
N SER A 286 8.86 9.68 0.55
CA SER A 286 7.99 8.54 0.81
C SER A 286 6.62 8.70 0.13
N MET A 287 6.06 9.90 0.10
CA MET A 287 4.80 10.19 -0.59
C MET A 287 4.93 9.94 -2.10
N ILE A 288 6.00 10.43 -2.74
CA ILE A 288 6.24 10.21 -4.17
C ILE A 288 6.46 8.72 -4.46
N SER A 289 7.29 8.04 -3.66
CA SER A 289 7.54 6.61 -3.77
C SER A 289 6.26 5.78 -3.62
N GLN A 290 5.40 6.17 -2.68
CA GLN A 290 4.10 5.53 -2.46
C GLN A 290 3.17 5.71 -3.66
N ILE A 291 3.15 6.87 -4.30
CA ILE A 291 2.37 7.12 -5.52
C ILE A 291 2.82 6.19 -6.65
N ILE A 292 4.13 6.01 -6.84
CA ILE A 292 4.69 5.10 -7.84
C ILE A 292 4.28 3.65 -7.53
N ALA A 293 4.48 3.21 -6.30
CA ALA A 293 4.14 1.87 -5.84
C ALA A 293 2.64 1.57 -5.89
N ALA A 294 1.79 2.57 -5.69
CA ALA A 294 0.34 2.42 -5.73
C ALA A 294 -0.26 2.50 -7.14
N THR A 295 0.48 3.01 -8.14
CA THR A 295 -0.05 3.18 -9.50
C THR A 295 0.49 2.14 -10.48
N PHE A 296 1.79 1.89 -10.51
CA PHE A 296 2.41 1.04 -11.52
C PHE A 296 2.05 -0.46 -11.37
N PRO A 297 2.23 -1.12 -10.21
CA PRO A 297 1.87 -2.54 -10.06
C PRO A 297 0.37 -2.84 -10.28
N PRO A 298 -0.59 -2.01 -9.82
CA PRO A 298 -2.00 -2.20 -10.14
C PRO A 298 -2.34 -2.09 -11.63
N LEU A 299 -1.63 -1.25 -12.39
CA LEU A 299 -1.78 -1.21 -13.85
C LEU A 299 -1.30 -2.50 -14.49
N VAL A 300 -0.13 -3.01 -14.08
CA VAL A 300 0.41 -4.29 -14.56
C VAL A 300 -0.55 -5.44 -14.25
N THR A 301 -1.07 -5.52 -13.02
CA THR A 301 -2.04 -6.57 -12.63
C THR A 301 -3.36 -6.42 -13.38
N SER A 302 -3.77 -5.20 -13.72
CA SER A 302 -4.96 -4.96 -14.56
C SER A 302 -4.76 -5.43 -16.00
N LEU A 303 -3.57 -5.22 -16.59
CA LEU A 303 -3.22 -5.79 -17.90
C LEU A 303 -3.09 -7.31 -17.86
N LEU A 304 -2.52 -7.87 -16.80
CA LEU A 304 -2.50 -9.31 -16.57
C LEU A 304 -3.90 -9.90 -16.50
N TYR A 305 -4.84 -9.20 -15.87
CA TYR A 305 -6.24 -9.61 -15.83
C TYR A 305 -6.82 -9.71 -17.25
N VAL A 306 -6.61 -8.69 -18.09
CA VAL A 306 -7.05 -8.68 -19.51
C VAL A 306 -6.37 -9.81 -20.29
N ASP A 307 -5.05 -9.99 -20.13
CA ASP A 307 -4.30 -11.09 -20.80
C ASP A 307 -4.83 -12.47 -20.39
N GLN A 308 -5.12 -12.70 -19.11
CA GLN A 308 -5.70 -13.99 -18.66
C GLN A 308 -7.10 -14.23 -19.25
N ARG A 309 -7.90 -13.17 -19.44
CA ARG A 309 -9.19 -13.28 -20.10
C ARG A 309 -9.06 -13.57 -21.60
N ILE A 310 -8.12 -12.92 -22.28
CA ILE A 310 -7.85 -13.19 -23.71
C ILE A 310 -7.45 -14.66 -23.88
N ARG A 311 -6.57 -15.19 -23.01
CA ARG A 311 -6.06 -16.57 -23.10
C ARG A 311 -7.10 -17.63 -22.77
N ARG A 312 -8.05 -17.35 -21.89
CA ARG A 312 -8.98 -18.36 -21.36
C ARG A 312 -10.40 -18.24 -21.89
N GLU A 313 -10.81 -17.05 -22.29
CA GLU A 313 -12.20 -16.75 -22.65
C GLU A 313 -12.36 -16.30 -24.11
N ASN A 314 -11.28 -16.34 -24.92
CA ASN A 314 -11.27 -15.85 -26.30
C ASN A 314 -11.89 -14.44 -26.44
N LEU A 315 -11.53 -13.54 -25.52
CA LEU A 315 -12.07 -12.18 -25.46
C LEU A 315 -11.68 -11.30 -26.68
N ALA A 316 -10.68 -11.71 -27.46
CA ALA A 316 -10.16 -10.95 -28.59
C ALA A 316 -11.25 -10.59 -29.64
N PRO A 317 -12.17 -11.49 -30.07
CA PRO A 317 -13.25 -11.14 -30.99
C PRO A 317 -14.23 -10.10 -30.41
N ALA A 318 -14.64 -10.26 -29.16
CA ALA A 318 -15.57 -9.34 -28.51
C ALA A 318 -14.99 -7.92 -28.34
N LEU A 319 -13.69 -7.81 -28.07
CA LEU A 319 -12.99 -6.52 -28.02
C LEU A 319 -12.84 -5.89 -29.40
N ALA A 320 -12.61 -6.70 -30.45
CA ALA A 320 -12.54 -6.21 -31.81
C ALA A 320 -13.89 -5.65 -32.29
N GLU A 321 -15.00 -6.33 -31.99
CA GLU A 321 -16.37 -5.84 -32.26
C GLU A 321 -16.68 -4.55 -31.49
N ALA A 322 -16.32 -4.48 -30.22
CA ALA A 322 -16.52 -3.28 -29.40
C ALA A 322 -15.67 -2.08 -29.89
N ALA A 323 -14.49 -2.34 -30.46
CA ALA A 323 -13.64 -1.30 -31.03
C ALA A 323 -14.12 -0.84 -32.43
N ALA A 324 -14.84 -1.69 -33.17
CA ALA A 324 -15.37 -1.40 -34.49
C ALA A 324 -16.79 -0.76 -34.44
N ALA A 325 -17.46 -0.80 -33.31
CA ALA A 325 -18.80 -0.20 -33.14
C ALA A 325 -18.75 1.33 -33.33
N PRO A 326 -19.52 1.92 -34.24
CA PRO A 326 -19.59 3.37 -34.42
C PRO A 326 -20.16 4.05 -33.19
N HIS A 327 -19.64 5.21 -32.84
CA HIS A 327 -19.96 6.03 -31.65
C HIS A 327 -21.01 7.08 -32.00
#